data_4b24fba3dac280a14d46b95790469831
#
_entry.id   4b24fba3dac280a14d46b95790469831
#
_cell.length_a   1.000
_cell.length_b   1.000
_cell.length_c   1.000
_cell.angle_alpha   90.00
_cell.angle_beta   90.00
_cell.angle_gamma   90.00
#
_symmetry.space_group_name_H-M   'P 1'
#
loop_
_entity.id
_entity.type
_entity.pdbx_description
1 polymer ?
#
loop_
_entity_poly.entity_id
_entity_poly.type
_entity_poly.pdbx_seq_one_letter_code
_entity_poly.pdbx_strand_id
1 'polypeptide(L)'
;MWAPTIAELAAQTPDVTVMAIDIPIGLPDHATRPADLAARKALGKRWQTVFLTPVRHAIKAGTYDEANRIAREINNAGISRQAYALRKKILEVDRWISTASCAAYEVHPELSLAHLAGEPVTASKKTGAGAHKRQRLLEGAGITLEGDLGMPGLRAGRDDVLDAAVAAWTAQRIAEGTAVHLGEPGSIEGSDHAFAIWA
;
A
#
# COMPACT_ATOMS: atom_id res chain seq x y z
N MET A 1 -10.68 3.97 -13.45
CA MET A 1 -11.82 3.66 -12.56
C MET A 1 -11.62 4.37 -11.22
N TRP A 2 -12.68 4.80 -10.57
CA TRP A 2 -12.63 5.47 -9.27
C TRP A 2 -13.89 5.11 -8.45
N ALA A 3 -13.72 4.90 -7.15
CA ALA A 3 -14.82 4.68 -6.21
C ALA A 3 -14.47 5.27 -4.84
N PRO A 4 -15.45 5.68 -4.03
CA PRO A 4 -15.23 6.21 -2.68
C PRO A 4 -14.71 5.17 -1.70
N THR A 5 -15.07 3.90 -1.89
CA THR A 5 -14.71 2.77 -1.01
C THR A 5 -14.10 1.62 -1.80
N ILE A 6 -13.32 0.77 -1.08
CA ILE A 6 -12.73 -0.43 -1.68
C ILE A 6 -13.81 -1.44 -2.12
N ALA A 7 -14.89 -1.55 -1.36
CA ALA A 7 -16.00 -2.43 -1.69
C ALA A 7 -16.71 -2.01 -2.99
N GLU A 8 -16.95 -0.71 -3.17
CA GLU A 8 -17.53 -0.18 -4.41
C GLU A 8 -16.57 -0.34 -5.59
N LEU A 9 -15.25 -0.18 -5.38
CA LEU A 9 -14.26 -0.40 -6.41
C LEU A 9 -14.25 -1.87 -6.85
N ALA A 10 -14.23 -2.81 -5.90
CA ALA A 10 -14.29 -4.24 -6.17
C ALA A 10 -15.58 -4.63 -6.91
N ALA A 11 -16.72 -4.06 -6.54
CA ALA A 11 -17.99 -4.29 -7.23
C ALA A 11 -18.01 -3.80 -8.68
N GLN A 12 -17.20 -2.78 -9.01
CA GLN A 12 -17.04 -2.29 -10.41
C GLN A 12 -16.09 -3.18 -11.24
N THR A 13 -15.40 -4.13 -10.62
CA THR A 13 -14.39 -4.99 -11.25
C THR A 13 -14.63 -6.46 -10.91
N PRO A 14 -15.81 -7.04 -11.25
CA PRO A 14 -16.17 -8.39 -10.82
C PRO A 14 -15.25 -9.49 -11.38
N ASP A 15 -14.57 -9.22 -12.49
CA ASP A 15 -13.69 -10.18 -13.17
C ASP A 15 -12.22 -10.09 -12.68
N VAL A 16 -11.92 -9.17 -11.77
CA VAL A 16 -10.57 -9.04 -11.21
C VAL A 16 -10.32 -10.16 -10.21
N THR A 17 -9.29 -10.96 -10.45
CA THR A 17 -8.86 -12.06 -9.58
C THR A 17 -7.81 -11.66 -8.56
N VAL A 18 -7.01 -10.63 -8.85
CA VAL A 18 -5.94 -10.09 -7.99
C VAL A 18 -6.09 -8.59 -7.85
N MET A 19 -6.13 -8.10 -6.61
CA MET A 19 -6.17 -6.67 -6.29
C MET A 19 -4.97 -6.29 -5.44
N ALA A 20 -4.16 -5.35 -5.91
CA ALA A 20 -3.03 -4.77 -5.19
C ALA A 20 -3.44 -3.44 -4.55
N ILE A 21 -3.24 -3.29 -3.26
CA ILE A 21 -3.76 -2.17 -2.46
C ILE A 21 -2.62 -1.49 -1.71
N ASP A 22 -2.43 -0.17 -1.91
CA ASP A 22 -1.46 0.65 -1.16
C ASP A 22 -2.03 1.05 0.22
N ILE A 23 -2.46 0.05 0.96
CA ILE A 23 -2.94 0.18 2.35
C ILE A 23 -2.48 -1.07 3.11
N PRO A 24 -2.00 -0.94 4.36
CA PRO A 24 -1.62 -2.09 5.16
C PRO A 24 -2.73 -3.13 5.29
N ILE A 25 -2.40 -4.38 5.00
CA ILE A 25 -3.26 -5.55 5.18
C ILE A 25 -2.71 -6.38 6.35
N GLY A 26 -3.58 -6.68 7.30
CA GLY A 26 -3.19 -7.34 8.54
C GLY A 26 -2.64 -6.33 9.58
N LEU A 27 -3.47 -6.03 10.58
CA LEU A 27 -3.10 -5.14 11.68
C LEU A 27 -2.49 -5.97 12.82
N PRO A 28 -1.27 -5.65 13.26
CA PRO A 28 -0.65 -6.34 14.39
C PRO A 28 -1.34 -5.98 15.70
N ASP A 29 -1.37 -6.92 16.65
CA ASP A 29 -1.91 -6.67 17.98
C ASP A 29 -0.84 -6.12 18.94
N HIS A 30 0.43 -6.54 18.80
CA HIS A 30 1.45 -6.25 19.80
C HIS A 30 2.76 -5.70 19.25
N ALA A 31 3.20 -6.07 18.07
CA ALA A 31 4.55 -5.78 17.60
C ALA A 31 4.56 -5.00 16.27
N THR A 32 5.71 -4.45 15.93
CA THR A 32 5.94 -3.92 14.58
C THR A 32 6.01 -5.08 13.59
N ARG A 33 5.33 -4.96 12.47
CA ARG A 33 5.36 -5.99 11.40
C ARG A 33 6.76 -6.13 10.80
N PRO A 34 7.30 -7.35 10.67
CA PRO A 34 8.57 -7.59 9.98
C PRO A 34 8.60 -7.04 8.55
N ALA A 35 7.46 -7.10 7.84
CA ALA A 35 7.32 -6.56 6.48
C ALA A 35 7.62 -5.06 6.40
N ASP A 36 7.13 -4.24 7.35
CA ASP A 36 7.40 -2.81 7.40
C ASP A 36 8.90 -2.51 7.58
N LEU A 37 9.57 -3.28 8.43
CA LEU A 37 11.01 -3.14 8.68
C LEU A 37 11.83 -3.56 7.45
N ALA A 38 11.45 -4.66 6.81
CA ALA A 38 12.07 -5.14 5.57
C ALA A 38 11.89 -4.12 4.43
N ALA A 39 10.69 -3.55 4.29
CA ALA A 39 10.38 -2.51 3.32
C ALA A 39 11.24 -1.25 3.52
N ARG A 40 11.37 -0.79 4.76
CA ARG A 40 12.26 0.33 5.11
C ARG A 40 13.71 0.05 4.76
N LYS A 41 14.19 -1.15 5.06
CA LYS A 41 15.57 -1.58 4.73
C LYS A 41 15.79 -1.61 3.22
N ALA A 42 14.85 -2.16 2.46
CA ALA A 42 14.93 -2.24 1.00
C ALA A 42 14.95 -0.85 0.34
N LEU A 43 14.19 0.12 0.86
CA LEU A 43 14.15 1.47 0.32
C LEU A 43 15.33 2.36 0.75
N GLY A 44 16.16 1.93 1.69
CA GLY A 44 17.38 2.64 2.10
C GLY A 44 17.13 4.12 2.43
N LYS A 45 17.67 5.05 1.65
CA LYS A 45 17.49 6.50 1.87
C LYS A 45 16.02 6.97 1.77
N ARG A 46 15.14 6.16 1.19
CA ARG A 46 13.71 6.44 1.05
C ARG A 46 12.84 5.77 2.13
N TRP A 47 13.44 5.18 3.16
CA TRP A 47 12.74 4.45 4.23
C TRP A 47 11.57 5.21 4.86
N GLN A 48 11.62 6.54 4.89
CA GLN A 48 10.59 7.41 5.46
C GLN A 48 9.26 7.35 4.70
N THR A 49 9.24 6.83 3.47
CA THR A 49 7.99 6.64 2.71
C THR A 49 7.14 5.48 3.24
N VAL A 50 7.77 4.58 4.00
CA VAL A 50 7.08 3.47 4.68
C VAL A 50 6.83 3.86 6.13
N PHE A 51 5.58 4.11 6.50
CA PHE A 51 5.22 4.21 7.92
C PHE A 51 5.11 2.81 8.53
N LEU A 52 5.34 2.70 9.83
CA LEU A 52 5.08 1.45 10.55
C LEU A 52 3.58 1.29 10.73
N THR A 53 3.06 0.12 10.40
CA THR A 53 1.64 -0.19 10.56
C THR A 53 1.26 -0.15 12.04
N PRO A 54 0.26 0.65 12.41
CA PRO A 54 -0.15 0.76 13.79
C PRO A 54 -0.73 -0.53 14.33
N VAL A 55 -0.56 -0.76 15.62
CA VAL A 55 -1.28 -1.85 16.28
C VAL A 55 -2.80 -1.60 16.24
N ARG A 56 -3.56 -2.69 16.13
CA ARG A 56 -5.02 -2.69 15.94
C ARG A 56 -5.76 -1.81 16.96
N HIS A 57 -5.37 -1.87 18.22
CA HIS A 57 -6.01 -1.09 19.28
C HIS A 57 -5.75 0.42 19.11
N ALA A 58 -4.54 0.81 18.73
CA ALA A 58 -4.18 2.21 18.53
C ALA A 58 -4.91 2.83 17.33
N ILE A 59 -5.01 2.12 16.20
CA ILE A 59 -5.65 2.67 14.98
C ILE A 59 -7.16 2.88 15.15
N LYS A 60 -7.80 2.20 16.10
CA LYS A 60 -9.21 2.35 16.43
C LYS A 60 -9.53 3.54 17.32
N ALA A 61 -8.52 4.15 17.95
CA ALA A 61 -8.73 5.28 18.86
C ALA A 61 -9.34 6.50 18.16
N GLY A 62 -10.15 7.26 18.90
CA GLY A 62 -10.90 8.40 18.39
C GLY A 62 -10.02 9.61 18.08
N THR A 63 -8.93 9.80 18.82
CA THR A 63 -8.00 10.91 18.69
C THR A 63 -6.57 10.44 18.43
N TYR A 64 -5.75 11.31 17.82
CA TYR A 64 -4.33 11.01 17.59
C TYR A 64 -3.56 10.81 18.89
N ASP A 65 -3.83 11.62 19.90
CA ASP A 65 -3.11 11.56 21.17
C ASP A 65 -3.41 10.26 21.92
N GLU A 66 -4.66 9.82 21.91
CA GLU A 66 -5.07 8.53 22.45
C GLU A 66 -4.42 7.37 21.67
N ALA A 67 -4.47 7.40 20.34
CA ALA A 67 -3.83 6.41 19.48
C ALA A 67 -2.33 6.30 19.77
N ASN A 68 -1.66 7.45 19.91
CA ASN A 68 -0.23 7.51 20.18
C ASN A 68 0.13 6.99 21.59
N ARG A 69 -0.71 7.28 22.59
CA ARG A 69 -0.56 6.73 23.94
C ARG A 69 -0.70 5.20 23.93
N ILE A 70 -1.77 4.68 23.34
CA ILE A 70 -2.00 3.23 23.24
C ILE A 70 -0.86 2.53 22.50
N ALA A 71 -0.39 3.07 21.37
CA ALA A 71 0.71 2.49 20.64
C ALA A 71 1.99 2.40 21.47
N ARG A 72 2.31 3.45 22.24
CA ARG A 72 3.49 3.46 23.12
C ARG A 72 3.38 2.46 24.27
N GLU A 73 2.19 2.28 24.82
CA GLU A 73 1.95 1.30 25.88
C GLU A 73 2.12 -0.15 25.39
N ILE A 74 1.72 -0.43 24.13
CA ILE A 74 1.76 -1.79 23.59
C ILE A 74 3.14 -2.14 23.02
N ASN A 75 3.76 -1.28 22.24
CA ASN A 75 4.97 -1.62 21.48
C ASN A 75 6.13 -0.63 21.64
N ASN A 76 6.08 0.25 22.66
CA ASN A 76 7.07 1.30 22.93
C ASN A 76 7.33 2.27 21.76
N ALA A 77 6.47 2.27 20.75
CA ALA A 77 6.58 3.12 19.56
C ALA A 77 5.30 3.93 19.35
N GLY A 78 5.44 5.20 19.02
CA GLY A 78 4.29 6.05 18.69
C GLY A 78 3.76 5.75 17.28
N ILE A 79 2.55 6.22 17.03
CA ILE A 79 1.95 6.19 15.69
C ILE A 79 2.34 7.46 14.90
N SER A 80 2.69 7.31 13.63
CA SER A 80 2.92 8.49 12.79
C SER A 80 1.61 9.22 12.47
N ARG A 81 1.68 10.54 12.31
CA ARG A 81 0.49 11.33 11.89
C ARG A 81 -0.06 10.87 10.54
N GLN A 82 0.82 10.43 9.63
CA GLN A 82 0.42 9.86 8.34
C GLN A 82 -0.42 8.60 8.52
N ALA A 83 0.06 7.64 9.30
CA ALA A 83 -0.67 6.39 9.56
C ALA A 83 -2.03 6.67 10.23
N TYR A 84 -2.07 7.59 11.19
CA TYR A 84 -3.33 7.97 11.84
C TYR A 84 -4.29 8.68 10.88
N ALA A 85 -3.80 9.52 9.98
CA ALA A 85 -4.63 10.16 8.96
C ALA A 85 -5.28 9.12 8.02
N LEU A 86 -4.59 8.02 7.74
CA LEU A 86 -5.09 6.91 6.92
C LEU A 86 -5.99 5.93 7.68
N ARG A 87 -6.23 6.10 8.99
CA ARG A 87 -6.93 5.11 9.83
C ARG A 87 -8.27 4.64 9.26
N LYS A 88 -9.04 5.56 8.66
CA LYS A 88 -10.36 5.20 8.08
C LYS A 88 -10.21 4.23 6.92
N LYS A 89 -9.23 4.44 6.06
CA LYS A 89 -8.92 3.57 4.92
C LYS A 89 -8.33 2.23 5.38
N ILE A 90 -7.43 2.26 6.35
CA ILE A 90 -6.85 1.05 6.94
C ILE A 90 -7.96 0.18 7.55
N LEU A 91 -8.84 0.75 8.37
CA LEU A 91 -9.95 0.03 8.97
C LEU A 91 -11.03 -0.38 7.96
N GLU A 92 -11.17 0.34 6.86
CA GLU A 92 -12.06 -0.02 5.75
C GLU A 92 -11.56 -1.30 5.05
N VAL A 93 -10.28 -1.34 4.67
CA VAL A 93 -9.66 -2.52 4.05
C VAL A 93 -9.64 -3.69 5.02
N ASP A 94 -9.28 -3.48 6.29
CA ASP A 94 -9.26 -4.51 7.34
C ASP A 94 -10.63 -5.21 7.52
N ARG A 95 -11.74 -4.49 7.37
CA ARG A 95 -13.08 -5.08 7.38
C ARG A 95 -13.46 -5.75 6.08
N TRP A 96 -13.12 -5.13 4.97
CA TRP A 96 -13.50 -5.61 3.64
C TRP A 96 -12.78 -6.90 3.27
N ILE A 97 -11.52 -7.07 3.67
CA ILE A 97 -10.66 -8.17 3.25
C ILE A 97 -11.26 -9.56 3.52
N SER A 98 -12.00 -9.72 4.64
CA SER A 98 -12.66 -10.99 5.02
C SER A 98 -13.85 -11.35 4.12
N THR A 99 -14.34 -10.40 3.33
CA THR A 99 -15.49 -10.59 2.43
C THR A 99 -15.11 -10.35 0.96
N ALA A 100 -13.82 -10.15 0.68
CA ALA A 100 -13.33 -9.90 -0.66
C ALA A 100 -13.60 -11.10 -1.58
N SER A 101 -14.09 -10.83 -2.79
CA SER A 101 -14.33 -11.84 -3.83
C SER A 101 -13.10 -12.15 -4.66
N CYS A 102 -12.00 -11.43 -4.47
CA CYS A 102 -10.73 -11.59 -5.16
C CYS A 102 -9.57 -11.70 -4.15
N ALA A 103 -8.45 -12.23 -4.60
CA ALA A 103 -7.21 -12.23 -3.80
C ALA A 103 -6.68 -10.79 -3.68
N ALA A 104 -6.52 -10.31 -2.44
CA ALA A 104 -6.06 -8.96 -2.19
C ALA A 104 -4.69 -8.96 -1.51
N TYR A 105 -3.80 -8.10 -1.99
CA TYR A 105 -2.41 -8.03 -1.57
C TYR A 105 -2.01 -6.60 -1.21
N GLU A 106 -1.29 -6.44 -0.10
CA GLU A 106 -0.66 -5.18 0.23
C GLU A 106 0.50 -4.92 -0.69
N VAL A 107 0.55 -3.74 -1.27
CA VAL A 107 1.69 -3.26 -2.06
C VAL A 107 2.16 -1.90 -1.55
N HIS A 108 3.39 -1.56 -1.87
CA HIS A 108 3.91 -0.22 -1.58
C HIS A 108 4.52 0.36 -2.87
N PRO A 109 3.95 1.44 -3.45
CA PRO A 109 4.34 1.97 -4.75
C PRO A 109 5.84 2.25 -4.91
N GLU A 110 6.49 2.80 -3.87
CA GLU A 110 7.94 3.07 -3.95
C GLU A 110 8.78 1.78 -3.94
N LEU A 111 8.30 0.67 -3.35
CA LEU A 111 8.95 -0.64 -3.44
C LEU A 111 8.79 -1.23 -4.83
N SER A 112 7.59 -1.21 -5.36
CA SER A 112 7.30 -1.68 -6.72
C SER A 112 8.11 -0.89 -7.75
N LEU A 113 8.18 0.44 -7.61
CA LEU A 113 9.03 1.29 -8.45
C LEU A 113 10.52 1.00 -8.29
N ALA A 114 11.00 0.71 -7.07
CA ALA A 114 12.38 0.33 -6.85
C ALA A 114 12.71 -1.00 -7.53
N HIS A 115 11.77 -1.95 -7.47
CA HIS A 115 11.91 -3.22 -8.18
C HIS A 115 11.92 -3.03 -9.71
N LEU A 116 10.99 -2.22 -10.24
CA LEU A 116 10.92 -1.90 -11.66
C LEU A 116 12.16 -1.16 -12.19
N ALA A 117 12.75 -0.29 -11.36
CA ALA A 117 13.95 0.50 -11.71
C ALA A 117 15.27 -0.24 -11.44
N GLY A 118 15.25 -1.37 -10.70
CA GLY A 118 16.44 -2.04 -10.18
C GLY A 118 17.10 -1.34 -8.98
N GLU A 119 16.61 -0.17 -8.58
CA GLU A 119 17.10 0.64 -7.45
C GLU A 119 16.03 1.58 -6.91
N PRO A 120 16.13 2.06 -5.65
CA PRO A 120 15.19 3.03 -5.12
C PRO A 120 15.15 4.34 -5.92
N VAL A 121 13.95 4.78 -6.31
CA VAL A 121 13.77 6.04 -7.05
C VAL A 121 13.88 7.22 -6.09
N THR A 122 15.04 7.89 -6.08
CA THR A 122 15.35 8.95 -5.13
C THR A 122 14.62 10.27 -5.40
N ALA A 123 14.28 10.55 -6.67
CA ALA A 123 13.55 11.75 -7.04
C ALA A 123 12.13 11.76 -6.45
N SER A 124 11.76 12.87 -5.77
CA SER A 124 10.44 13.00 -5.15
C SER A 124 9.32 12.98 -6.19
N LYS A 125 8.28 12.19 -5.98
CA LYS A 125 7.08 12.14 -6.84
C LYS A 125 6.35 13.49 -6.94
N LYS A 126 6.55 14.38 -5.98
CA LYS A 126 5.98 15.74 -5.97
C LYS A 126 6.69 16.71 -6.91
N THR A 127 7.85 16.35 -7.46
CA THR A 127 8.56 17.16 -8.46
C THR A 127 8.22 16.69 -9.87
N GLY A 128 8.22 17.61 -10.85
CA GLY A 128 7.99 17.25 -12.24
C GLY A 128 8.95 16.19 -12.76
N ALA A 129 10.24 16.31 -12.43
CA ALA A 129 11.26 15.33 -12.81
C ALA A 129 11.01 13.95 -12.18
N GLY A 130 10.62 13.90 -10.89
CA GLY A 130 10.33 12.65 -10.22
C GLY A 130 9.04 11.97 -10.73
N ALA A 131 8.00 12.73 -11.04
CA ALA A 131 6.79 12.22 -11.68
C ALA A 131 7.09 11.69 -13.09
N HIS A 132 7.85 12.44 -13.88
CA HIS A 132 8.23 12.00 -15.24
C HIS A 132 9.11 10.74 -15.22
N LYS A 133 10.06 10.62 -14.28
CA LYS A 133 10.86 9.37 -14.13
C LYS A 133 9.95 8.16 -13.89
N ARG A 134 8.97 8.28 -12.99
CA ARG A 134 8.01 7.19 -12.69
C ARG A 134 7.14 6.84 -13.89
N GLN A 135 6.65 7.85 -14.60
CA GLN A 135 5.88 7.64 -15.82
C GLN A 135 6.69 6.85 -16.86
N ARG A 136 7.93 7.23 -17.13
CA ARG A 136 8.81 6.51 -18.06
C ARG A 136 9.09 5.07 -17.64
N LEU A 137 9.23 4.80 -16.35
CA LEU A 137 9.39 3.43 -15.85
C LEU A 137 8.14 2.60 -16.14
N LEU A 138 6.95 3.15 -15.92
CA LEU A 138 5.67 2.49 -16.23
C LEU A 138 5.49 2.27 -17.73
N GLU A 139 5.83 3.26 -18.56
CA GLU A 139 5.82 3.13 -20.05
C GLU A 139 6.74 2.00 -20.51
N GLY A 140 7.94 1.89 -19.93
CA GLY A 140 8.87 0.79 -20.20
C GLY A 140 8.35 -0.59 -19.78
N ALA A 141 7.40 -0.61 -18.84
CA ALA A 141 6.69 -1.82 -18.39
C ALA A 141 5.34 -2.05 -19.14
N GLY A 142 5.07 -1.27 -20.18
CA GLY A 142 3.86 -1.41 -20.99
C GLY A 142 2.62 -0.69 -20.44
N ILE A 143 2.78 0.14 -19.40
CA ILE A 143 1.67 0.92 -18.83
C ILE A 143 1.77 2.38 -19.28
N THR A 144 0.91 2.77 -20.19
CA THR A 144 0.85 4.14 -20.73
C THR A 144 -0.26 4.93 -20.03
N LEU A 145 0.09 6.09 -19.47
CA LEU A 145 -0.82 7.01 -18.81
C LEU A 145 -0.97 8.27 -19.67
N GLU A 146 -1.71 8.14 -20.76
CA GLU A 146 -1.94 9.20 -21.74
C GLU A 146 -3.43 9.45 -21.97
N GLY A 147 -3.75 10.64 -22.49
CA GLY A 147 -5.11 11.00 -22.85
C GLY A 147 -6.01 11.33 -21.66
N ASP A 148 -7.32 11.14 -21.86
CA ASP A 148 -8.32 11.37 -20.83
C ASP A 148 -8.36 10.19 -19.85
N LEU A 149 -7.90 10.41 -18.63
CA LEU A 149 -7.94 9.41 -17.56
C LEU A 149 -9.33 9.34 -16.88
N GLY A 150 -10.32 10.09 -17.38
CA GLY A 150 -11.68 10.08 -16.86
C GLY A 150 -11.78 10.53 -15.40
N MET A 151 -12.68 9.88 -14.63
CA MET A 151 -12.89 10.22 -13.20
C MET A 151 -11.62 10.16 -12.34
N PRO A 152 -10.69 9.21 -12.49
CA PRO A 152 -9.40 9.23 -11.80
C PRO A 152 -8.62 10.52 -12.05
N GLY A 153 -8.53 10.98 -13.28
CA GLY A 153 -7.84 12.22 -13.62
C GLY A 153 -8.47 13.49 -13.03
N LEU A 154 -9.77 13.45 -12.76
CA LEU A 154 -10.53 14.57 -12.16
C LEU A 154 -10.54 14.57 -10.62
N ARG A 155 -10.47 13.39 -10.01
CA ARG A 155 -10.69 13.19 -8.56
C ARG A 155 -9.42 12.87 -7.78
N ALA A 156 -8.39 12.35 -8.41
CA ALA A 156 -7.12 11.96 -7.81
C ALA A 156 -5.99 12.93 -8.22
N GLY A 157 -5.00 13.08 -7.37
CA GLY A 157 -3.76 13.74 -7.74
C GLY A 157 -2.96 12.92 -8.75
N ARG A 158 -2.08 13.58 -9.51
CA ARG A 158 -1.22 12.88 -10.48
C ARG A 158 -0.35 11.79 -9.81
N ASP A 159 0.12 12.04 -8.61
CA ASP A 159 0.87 11.07 -7.82
C ASP A 159 0.02 9.86 -7.42
N ASP A 160 -1.26 10.05 -7.09
CA ASP A 160 -2.17 8.94 -6.79
C ASP A 160 -2.43 8.06 -8.03
N VAL A 161 -2.53 8.67 -9.22
CA VAL A 161 -2.68 7.93 -10.49
C VAL A 161 -1.43 7.10 -10.79
N LEU A 162 -0.24 7.66 -10.58
CA LEU A 162 1.03 6.93 -10.74
C LEU A 162 1.15 5.77 -9.73
N ASP A 163 0.77 6.00 -8.48
CA ASP A 163 0.79 4.97 -7.44
C ASP A 163 -0.21 3.83 -7.77
N ALA A 164 -1.40 4.17 -8.27
CA ALA A 164 -2.38 3.17 -8.73
C ALA A 164 -1.89 2.37 -9.94
N ALA A 165 -1.21 3.02 -10.88
CA ALA A 165 -0.67 2.36 -12.07
C ALA A 165 0.44 1.36 -11.70
N VAL A 166 1.34 1.73 -10.79
CA VAL A 166 2.39 0.80 -10.33
C VAL A 166 1.82 -0.32 -9.45
N ALA A 167 0.75 -0.05 -8.70
CA ALA A 167 0.01 -1.11 -7.98
C ALA A 167 -0.61 -2.11 -8.96
N ALA A 168 -1.22 -1.64 -10.07
CA ALA A 168 -1.75 -2.51 -11.11
C ALA A 168 -0.66 -3.36 -11.78
N TRP A 169 0.52 -2.79 -12.06
CA TRP A 169 1.69 -3.55 -12.54
C TRP A 169 2.10 -4.66 -11.55
N THR A 170 2.11 -4.35 -10.26
CA THR A 170 2.43 -5.37 -9.24
C THR A 170 1.33 -6.43 -9.16
N ALA A 171 0.05 -6.07 -9.29
CA ALA A 171 -1.06 -7.03 -9.31
C ALA A 171 -0.92 -8.03 -10.48
N GLN A 172 -0.55 -7.55 -11.66
CA GLN A 172 -0.27 -8.41 -12.81
C GLN A 172 0.86 -9.40 -12.49
N ARG A 173 1.97 -8.94 -11.93
CA ARG A 173 3.10 -9.80 -11.57
C ARG A 173 2.74 -10.84 -10.50
N ILE A 174 1.88 -10.46 -9.54
CA ILE A 174 1.36 -11.41 -8.55
C ILE A 174 0.55 -12.51 -9.26
N ALA A 175 -0.33 -12.14 -10.18
CA ALA A 175 -1.13 -13.09 -10.95
C ALA A 175 -0.27 -14.02 -11.83
N GLU A 176 0.86 -13.53 -12.33
CA GLU A 176 1.84 -14.28 -13.13
C GLU A 176 2.84 -15.09 -12.27
N GLY A 177 2.81 -14.93 -10.94
CA GLY A 177 3.76 -15.58 -10.02
C GLY A 177 5.20 -15.05 -10.12
N THR A 178 5.39 -13.82 -10.63
CA THR A 178 6.71 -13.18 -10.82
C THR A 178 6.99 -12.06 -9.81
N ALA A 179 5.99 -11.67 -8.99
CA ALA A 179 6.18 -10.67 -7.95
C ALA A 179 7.04 -11.22 -6.80
N VAL A 180 7.73 -10.31 -6.14
CA VAL A 180 8.47 -10.59 -4.91
C VAL A 180 7.72 -10.01 -3.71
N HIS A 181 7.96 -10.55 -2.52
CA HIS A 181 7.38 -10.02 -1.31
C HIS A 181 8.43 -9.81 -0.22
N LEU A 182 8.16 -8.88 0.67
CA LEU A 182 8.91 -8.61 1.89
C LEU A 182 8.06 -8.96 3.09
N GLY A 183 8.65 -9.63 4.08
CA GLY A 183 7.93 -10.25 5.19
C GLY A 183 7.57 -11.71 4.89
N GLU A 184 6.93 -12.36 5.82
CA GLU A 184 6.53 -13.76 5.66
C GLU A 184 5.08 -13.81 5.17
N PRO A 185 4.81 -14.48 4.03
CA PRO A 185 3.47 -14.83 3.62
C PRO A 185 3.01 -16.01 4.49
N GLY A 186 2.61 -15.74 5.70
CA GLY A 186 2.20 -16.78 6.64
C GLY A 186 1.31 -16.19 7.72
N SER A 187 0.43 -17.00 8.23
CA SER A 187 -0.55 -16.66 9.25
C SER A 187 0.11 -16.13 10.52
N ILE A 188 -0.34 -14.99 10.99
CA ILE A 188 -0.33 -14.74 12.42
C ILE A 188 -1.41 -15.67 13.00
N GLU A 189 -1.14 -16.33 14.12
CA GLU A 189 -2.14 -17.10 14.86
C GLU A 189 -3.44 -16.30 14.94
N GLY A 190 -4.50 -16.80 14.29
CA GLY A 190 -5.83 -16.19 14.28
C GLY A 190 -6.14 -15.22 13.11
N SER A 191 -5.24 -15.01 12.15
CA SER A 191 -5.57 -14.28 10.91
C SER A 191 -5.07 -15.03 9.68
N ASP A 192 -5.96 -15.29 8.73
CA ASP A 192 -5.65 -15.89 7.44
C ASP A 192 -4.89 -14.95 6.49
N HIS A 193 -4.52 -13.76 6.94
CA HIS A 193 -3.89 -12.72 6.13
C HIS A 193 -2.41 -12.60 6.46
N ALA A 194 -1.60 -12.83 5.46
CA ALA A 194 -0.15 -12.70 5.52
C ALA A 194 0.31 -11.26 5.72
N PHE A 195 1.29 -11.07 6.60
CA PHE A 195 1.99 -9.78 6.74
C PHE A 195 3.11 -9.68 5.71
N ALA A 196 2.76 -9.53 4.46
CA ALA A 196 3.72 -9.34 3.38
C ALA A 196 3.39 -8.09 2.57
N ILE A 197 4.42 -7.35 2.16
CA ILE A 197 4.33 -6.24 1.21
C ILE A 197 4.91 -6.72 -0.11
N TRP A 198 4.11 -6.69 -1.18
CA TRP A 198 4.47 -7.17 -2.50
C TRP A 198 5.01 -6.06 -3.41
N ALA A 199 5.92 -6.44 -4.33
CA ALA A 199 6.53 -5.55 -5.32
C ALA A 199 6.86 -6.26 -6.65
#